data_7d8f6c79e0dde7ed658b5f5e2fcf3531
#
_entry.id   7d8f6c79e0dde7ed658b5f5e2fcf3531
#
_cell.length_a   1.000
_cell.length_b   1.000
_cell.length_c   1.000
_cell.angle_alpha   90.00
_cell.angle_beta   90.00
_cell.angle_gamma   90.00
#
_symmetry.space_group_name_H-M   'P 1'
#
loop_
_entity.id
_entity.type
_entity.pdbx_description
1 polymer ?
#
loop_
_entity_poly.entity_id
_entity_poly.type
_entity_poly.pdbx_seq_one_letter_code
_entity_poly.pdbx_strand_id
1 'polypeptide(L)'
;SSYNSINLVKTHLLNYPCPLNINFLWNYGFLLGIMFCIQILTGVILASRYTPDISYAYYSIQHILRELWSGWCFRYMHATGASLVFFLTYLHILRGLNYSYLYLPLSWISGLIXFALFIGTXXXXXXXXXXXXXXXGATVITNLLSSIPLLVVWLCGGYTVSDPTIKRFFVLHFILPFVALCIVFIHIFFLHLHGSTNPLGYDTAFKIPFYPNLLTLDVKGFNNIFILFIIQSIFGIIPLSHPDNAIIVNTYVTPIQIVPEWYFLPFYAILKTIPSKTAGLLIVLGSLQLLFLLAEQRSLTTI
;
A
#
# COMPACT_ATOMS: atom_id res chain seq x y z
N SER A 1 4.03 24.40 -34.92
CA SER A 1 4.61 24.27 -33.60
C SER A 1 4.84 22.82 -33.26
N SER A 2 5.95 22.53 -32.74
CA SER A 2 6.30 21.17 -32.40
C SER A 2 6.14 20.95 -30.91
N TYR A 3 5.50 19.87 -30.59
CA TYR A 3 5.46 19.34 -29.25
C TYR A 3 6.73 18.53 -29.05
N ASN A 4 7.72 19.12 -28.48
CA ASN A 4 8.90 18.34 -28.13
C ASN A 4 8.86 18.05 -26.64
N SER A 5 9.79 17.24 -26.19
CA SER A 5 9.80 16.79 -24.79
C SER A 5 10.00 17.96 -23.82
N ILE A 6 10.73 18.98 -24.25
CA ILE A 6 10.94 20.16 -23.40
C ILE A 6 9.63 20.90 -23.18
N ASN A 7 8.84 21.06 -24.24
CA ASN A 7 7.55 21.75 -24.11
C ASN A 7 6.57 20.96 -23.25
N LEU A 8 6.59 19.63 -23.34
CA LEU A 8 5.74 18.80 -22.51
C LEU A 8 6.10 18.95 -21.04
N VAL A 9 7.38 18.94 -20.73
CA VAL A 9 7.83 19.12 -19.35
C VAL A 9 7.45 20.50 -18.83
N LYS A 10 7.67 21.54 -19.64
CA LYS A 10 7.35 22.89 -19.24
C LYS A 10 5.86 23.05 -18.94
N THR A 11 5.01 22.55 -19.82
CA THR A 11 3.57 22.76 -19.71
C THR A 11 2.92 21.93 -18.61
N HIS A 12 3.33 20.66 -18.50
CA HIS A 12 2.63 19.72 -17.63
C HIS A 12 3.28 19.54 -16.27
N LEU A 13 4.51 20.02 -16.08
CA LEU A 13 5.18 19.90 -14.79
C LEU A 13 5.55 21.27 -14.23
N LEU A 14 6.38 22.02 -14.93
CA LEU A 14 6.92 23.26 -14.35
C LEU A 14 5.86 24.35 -14.22
N ASN A 15 5.11 24.57 -15.29
CA ASN A 15 4.14 25.65 -15.33
C ASN A 15 2.71 25.18 -15.06
N TYR A 16 2.56 23.93 -14.60
CA TYR A 16 1.23 23.43 -14.32
C TYR A 16 0.53 24.29 -13.27
N PRO A 17 -0.67 24.83 -13.57
CA PRO A 17 -1.32 25.73 -12.62
C PRO A 17 -1.88 25.00 -11.42
N CYS A 18 -1.54 25.50 -10.24
CA CYS A 18 -1.95 24.88 -8.98
C CYS A 18 -2.58 25.95 -8.09
N PRO A 19 -3.53 25.56 -7.23
CA PRO A 19 -4.09 26.52 -6.29
C PRO A 19 -3.03 27.13 -5.39
N LEU A 20 -3.15 28.43 -5.15
CA LEU A 20 -2.20 29.15 -4.30
C LEU A 20 -2.26 28.69 -2.85
N ASN A 21 -3.42 28.29 -2.37
CA ASN A 21 -3.67 28.12 -0.94
C ASN A 21 -3.54 26.68 -0.45
N ILE A 22 -3.00 25.77 -1.26
CA ILE A 22 -2.80 24.40 -0.76
C ILE A 22 -1.65 24.37 0.24
N ASN A 23 -1.71 23.37 1.14
CA ASN A 23 -0.77 23.27 2.24
C ASN A 23 -0.13 21.87 2.25
N PHE A 24 0.52 21.52 3.36
CA PHE A 24 1.25 20.24 3.43
C PHE A 24 0.33 19.03 3.25
N LEU A 25 -0.96 19.17 3.49
CA LEU A 25 -1.88 18.04 3.28
C LEU A 25 -1.94 17.61 1.82
N TRP A 26 -1.54 18.48 0.90
CA TRP A 26 -1.50 18.17 -0.53
C TRP A 26 -0.20 17.53 -0.97
N ASN A 27 0.73 17.29 -0.04
CA ASN A 27 2.00 16.61 -0.33
C ASN A 27 1.85 15.09 -0.35
N TYR A 28 0.78 14.54 0.21
CA TYR A 28 0.74 13.09 0.46
C TYR A 28 0.79 12.26 -0.81
N GLY A 29 0.21 12.76 -1.90
CA GLY A 29 0.29 12.05 -3.17
C GLY A 29 1.71 11.95 -3.69
N PHE A 30 2.45 13.04 -3.63
CA PHE A 30 3.85 13.04 -4.05
C PHE A 30 4.69 12.12 -3.17
N LEU A 31 4.48 12.20 -1.85
CA LEU A 31 5.25 11.37 -0.93
C LEU A 31 4.94 9.89 -1.14
N LEU A 32 3.67 9.56 -1.41
CA LEU A 32 3.31 8.20 -1.76
C LEU A 32 4.05 7.72 -2.99
N GLY A 33 4.13 8.56 -4.01
CA GLY A 33 4.84 8.19 -5.23
C GLY A 33 6.29 7.88 -4.98
N ILE A 34 6.95 8.69 -4.16
CA ILE A 34 8.36 8.47 -3.83
C ILE A 34 8.53 7.16 -3.05
N MET A 35 7.70 6.95 -2.02
CA MET A 35 7.82 5.74 -1.22
C MET A 35 7.47 4.50 -2.02
N PHE A 36 6.51 4.61 -2.93
CA PHE A 36 6.17 3.48 -3.80
C PHE A 36 7.33 3.12 -4.72
N CYS A 37 8.00 4.13 -5.27
CA CYS A 37 9.19 3.86 -6.09
C CYS A 37 10.28 3.19 -5.28
N ILE A 38 10.50 3.64 -4.05
CA ILE A 38 11.48 3.00 -3.18
C ILE A 38 11.10 1.53 -2.92
N GLN A 39 9.80 1.26 -2.73
CA GLN A 39 9.33 -0.10 -2.52
C GLN A 39 9.61 -0.98 -3.74
N ILE A 40 9.37 -0.48 -4.94
CA ILE A 40 9.63 -1.25 -6.14
C ILE A 40 11.13 -1.54 -6.27
N LEU A 41 11.97 -0.53 -6.08
CA LEU A 41 13.40 -0.70 -6.23
C LEU A 41 13.98 -1.66 -5.19
N THR A 42 13.64 -1.46 -3.92
CA THR A 42 14.13 -2.37 -2.88
C THR A 42 13.57 -3.76 -3.05
N GLY A 43 12.32 -3.86 -3.51
CA GLY A 43 11.69 -5.17 -3.71
C GLY A 43 12.34 -5.97 -4.82
N VAL A 44 12.68 -5.32 -5.93
CA VAL A 44 13.37 -6.00 -7.03
C VAL A 44 14.73 -6.52 -6.55
N ILE A 45 15.44 -5.71 -5.78
CA ILE A 45 16.75 -6.14 -5.25
C ILE A 45 16.56 -7.35 -4.31
N LEU A 46 15.58 -7.29 -3.41
CA LEU A 46 15.33 -8.41 -2.51
C LEU A 46 14.89 -9.66 -3.26
N ALA A 47 14.10 -9.49 -4.31
CA ALA A 47 13.61 -10.64 -5.08
C ALA A 47 14.72 -11.38 -5.78
N SER A 48 15.84 -10.72 -6.06
CA SER A 48 16.94 -11.37 -6.75
C SER A 48 17.62 -12.44 -5.88
N ARG A 49 17.41 -12.41 -4.56
CA ARG A 49 18.05 -13.39 -3.66
C ARG A 49 17.05 -14.12 -2.78
N TYR A 50 15.79 -13.76 -2.83
CA TYR A 50 14.77 -14.43 -2.03
C TYR A 50 14.38 -15.75 -2.69
N THR A 51 14.16 -16.78 -1.88
CA THR A 51 13.75 -18.09 -2.37
C THR A 51 12.34 -18.40 -1.89
N PRO A 52 11.35 -18.41 -2.80
CA PRO A 52 9.95 -18.72 -2.40
C PRO A 52 9.72 -20.22 -2.30
N ASP A 53 10.26 -20.81 -1.28
CA ASP A 53 10.17 -22.25 -1.03
C ASP A 53 9.94 -22.42 0.45
N ILE A 54 9.01 -23.33 0.79
CA ILE A 54 8.58 -23.43 2.17
C ILE A 54 9.74 -23.79 3.11
N SER A 55 10.74 -24.50 2.60
CA SER A 55 11.90 -24.89 3.40
C SER A 55 12.96 -23.80 3.48
N TYR A 56 12.99 -22.86 2.54
CA TYR A 56 14.11 -21.94 2.43
C TYR A 56 13.72 -20.48 2.52
N ALA A 57 12.42 -20.14 2.52
CA ALA A 57 12.01 -18.74 2.46
C ALA A 57 12.56 -17.94 3.64
N TYR A 58 12.33 -18.43 4.85
CA TYR A 58 12.80 -17.73 6.04
C TYR A 58 14.32 -17.61 6.03
N TYR A 59 14.99 -18.70 5.69
CA TYR A 59 16.45 -18.73 5.74
C TYR A 59 17.08 -17.91 4.62
N SER A 60 16.42 -17.78 3.48
CA SER A 60 16.93 -16.88 2.44
C SER A 60 16.87 -15.42 2.89
N ILE A 61 15.86 -15.05 3.66
CA ILE A 61 15.81 -13.70 4.23
C ILE A 61 16.90 -13.52 5.28
N GLN A 62 17.12 -14.54 6.13
CA GLN A 62 18.22 -14.45 7.08
C GLN A 62 19.56 -14.34 6.38
N HIS A 63 19.74 -15.04 5.27
CA HIS A 63 20.95 -14.92 4.47
C HIS A 63 21.10 -13.50 3.92
N ILE A 64 20.03 -12.90 3.42
CA ILE A 64 20.08 -11.52 2.93
C ILE A 64 20.51 -10.59 4.05
N LEU A 65 19.94 -10.76 5.23
CA LEU A 65 20.22 -9.87 6.35
C LEU A 65 21.68 -9.94 6.80
N ARG A 66 22.28 -11.13 6.80
CA ARG A 66 23.57 -11.34 7.43
C ARG A 66 24.74 -11.43 6.45
N GLU A 67 24.51 -12.02 5.29
CA GLU A 67 25.63 -12.39 4.42
C GLU A 67 25.79 -11.51 3.19
N LEU A 68 24.75 -10.82 2.77
CA LEU A 68 24.85 -9.97 1.58
C LEU A 68 25.23 -8.56 1.98
N TRP A 69 26.06 -7.95 1.13
CA TRP A 69 26.49 -6.58 1.37
C TRP A 69 25.29 -5.65 1.36
N SER A 70 25.09 -4.95 2.44
CA SER A 70 23.94 -4.05 2.64
C SER A 70 22.58 -4.74 2.54
N GLY A 71 22.53 -6.06 2.64
CA GLY A 71 21.26 -6.78 2.56
C GLY A 71 20.30 -6.37 3.68
N TRP A 72 20.84 -6.19 4.90
CA TRP A 72 20.00 -5.73 5.99
C TRP A 72 19.35 -4.39 5.68
N CYS A 73 20.07 -3.54 5.01
CA CYS A 73 19.58 -2.21 4.66
C CYS A 73 18.38 -2.30 3.72
N PHE A 74 18.49 -3.09 2.67
CA PHE A 74 17.38 -3.24 1.71
C PHE A 74 16.18 -3.91 2.35
N ARG A 75 16.39 -4.92 3.20
CA ARG A 75 15.28 -5.56 3.87
C ARG A 75 14.56 -4.60 4.79
N TYR A 76 15.29 -3.84 5.60
CA TYR A 76 14.65 -2.93 6.53
C TYR A 76 14.06 -1.72 5.83
N MET A 77 14.65 -1.26 4.74
CA MET A 77 14.03 -0.20 3.95
C MET A 77 12.71 -0.64 3.37
N HIS A 78 12.65 -1.87 2.88
CA HIS A 78 11.41 -2.38 2.31
C HIS A 78 10.33 -2.53 3.38
N ALA A 79 10.69 -3.05 4.54
CA ALA A 79 9.73 -3.23 5.64
C ALA A 79 9.21 -1.88 6.15
N THR A 80 10.12 -0.94 6.36
CA THR A 80 9.74 0.40 6.82
C THR A 80 8.90 1.12 5.78
N GLY A 81 9.32 0.99 4.51
CA GLY A 81 8.61 1.63 3.43
C GLY A 81 7.17 1.17 3.31
N ALA A 82 6.91 -0.12 3.58
CA ALA A 82 5.53 -0.61 3.55
C ALA A 82 4.67 0.10 4.58
N SER A 83 5.19 0.28 5.80
CA SER A 83 4.46 1.02 6.82
C SER A 83 4.20 2.47 6.40
N LEU A 84 5.21 3.11 5.81
CA LEU A 84 5.04 4.49 5.37
C LEU A 84 4.06 4.61 4.21
N VAL A 85 4.04 3.64 3.31
CA VAL A 85 3.07 3.67 2.21
C VAL A 85 1.65 3.66 2.78
N PHE A 86 1.36 2.79 3.74
CA PHE A 86 0.01 2.74 4.30
C PHE A 86 -0.29 3.96 5.16
N PHE A 87 0.66 4.44 5.92
CA PHE A 87 0.47 5.65 6.71
C PHE A 87 0.10 6.83 5.81
N LEU A 88 0.87 7.02 4.75
CA LEU A 88 0.60 8.11 3.81
C LEU A 88 -0.70 7.89 3.05
N THR A 89 -1.02 6.64 2.72
CA THR A 89 -2.28 6.34 2.03
C THR A 89 -3.47 6.71 2.90
N TYR A 90 -3.43 6.35 4.17
CA TYR A 90 -4.55 6.70 5.06
C TYR A 90 -4.70 8.21 5.20
N LEU A 91 -3.59 8.94 5.32
CA LEU A 91 -3.66 10.39 5.39
C LEU A 91 -4.15 10.99 4.07
N HIS A 92 -3.73 10.42 2.96
CA HIS A 92 -4.16 10.85 1.63
C HIS A 92 -5.69 10.67 1.46
N ILE A 93 -6.21 9.51 1.88
CA ILE A 93 -7.65 9.25 1.81
C ILE A 93 -8.42 10.17 2.75
N LEU A 94 -7.92 10.36 3.97
CA LEU A 94 -8.60 11.22 4.94
C LEU A 94 -8.62 12.66 4.47
N ARG A 95 -7.53 13.12 3.83
CA ARG A 95 -7.54 14.47 3.26
C ARG A 95 -8.64 14.59 2.21
N GLY A 96 -8.75 13.57 1.34
CA GLY A 96 -9.79 13.59 0.32
C GLY A 96 -11.19 13.62 0.91
N LEU A 97 -11.43 12.80 1.94
CA LEU A 97 -12.75 12.76 2.58
C LEU A 97 -13.13 14.09 3.21
N ASN A 98 -12.15 14.84 3.70
CA ASN A 98 -12.40 16.10 4.37
C ASN A 98 -12.44 17.29 3.44
N TYR A 99 -11.94 17.19 2.20
CA TYR A 99 -11.76 18.33 1.33
C TYR A 99 -12.23 18.04 -0.10
N SER A 100 -13.54 17.86 -0.24
CA SER A 100 -14.20 17.95 -1.55
C SER A 100 -13.83 16.86 -2.54
N TYR A 101 -13.79 15.61 -2.03
CA TYR A 101 -13.53 14.48 -2.92
C TYR A 101 -14.59 14.35 -4.02
N LEU A 102 -15.78 14.91 -3.80
CA LEU A 102 -16.88 14.82 -4.78
C LEU A 102 -16.59 15.62 -6.05
N TYR A 103 -15.71 16.58 -6.00
CA TYR A 103 -15.33 17.33 -7.22
C TYR A 103 -14.38 16.55 -8.11
N LEU A 104 -13.81 15.45 -7.61
CA LEU A 104 -12.84 14.69 -8.36
C LEU A 104 -13.20 13.18 -8.32
N PRO A 105 -14.38 12.82 -8.85
CA PRO A 105 -14.84 11.44 -8.70
C PRO A 105 -13.93 10.40 -9.37
N LEU A 106 -13.34 10.73 -10.52
CA LEU A 106 -12.45 9.75 -11.17
C LEU A 106 -11.14 9.60 -10.43
N SER A 107 -10.62 10.69 -9.86
CA SER A 107 -9.43 10.59 -9.00
C SER A 107 -9.73 9.77 -7.75
N TRP A 108 -10.91 9.96 -7.18
CA TRP A 108 -11.33 9.20 -6.00
C TRP A 108 -11.41 7.71 -6.31
N ILE A 109 -12.09 7.34 -7.40
CA ILE A 109 -12.28 5.94 -7.75
C ILE A 109 -10.96 5.28 -8.10
N SER A 110 -10.13 5.93 -8.92
CA SER A 110 -8.84 5.36 -9.28
C SER A 110 -7.93 5.23 -8.07
N GLY A 111 -8.02 6.17 -7.13
CA GLY A 111 -7.26 6.07 -5.88
C GLY A 111 -7.70 4.89 -5.04
N LEU A 112 -8.98 4.62 -4.98
CA LEU A 112 -9.47 3.46 -4.22
C LEU A 112 -9.03 2.15 -4.85
N ILE A 113 -8.93 2.11 -6.17
CA ILE A 113 -8.35 0.94 -6.84
C ILE A 113 -6.90 0.77 -6.43
N UNK A 114 -6.17 1.80 -6.41
CA UNK A 114 -4.87 1.75 -5.95
C UNK A 114 -4.75 1.29 -4.56
N PHE A 115 -5.73 1.73 -3.66
CA PHE A 115 -5.75 1.26 -2.27
C PHE A 115 -6.01 -0.24 -2.19
N ALA A 116 -7.00 -0.71 -2.95
CA ALA A 116 -7.29 -2.15 -2.98
C ALA A 116 -6.08 -2.96 -3.46
N LEU A 117 -5.36 -2.45 -4.44
CA LEU A 117 -4.15 -3.15 -4.93
C LEU A 117 -3.05 -3.15 -3.86
N PHE A 118 -2.90 -2.07 -3.12
CA PHE A 118 -1.92 -2.05 -2.02
C PHE A 118 -2.31 -3.05 -0.93
N ILE A 119 -3.58 -3.13 -0.62
CA ILE A 119 -4.05 -4.12 0.37
C ILE A 119 -3.76 -5.53 -0.13
N GLY A 120 -4.04 -5.79 -1.36
CA GLY A 120 -3.76 -7.10 -1.98
C GLY A 120 -2.27 -7.42 -2.00
N THR A 121 -1.46 -6.46 -2.31
CA THR A 121 0.00 -6.64 -2.29
C THR A 121 0.51 -7.00 -0.89
N UNK A 122 0.10 -6.32 -0.07
CA UNK A 122 0.51 -6.61 1.28
C UNK A 122 -0.07 -7.89 1.84
N UNK A 123 -1.17 -8.38 1.40
CA UNK A 123 -1.78 -9.62 1.80
C UNK A 123 -1.05 -10.78 1.18
N UNK A 124 -0.35 -10.60 0.10
CA UNK A 124 0.47 -11.57 -0.53
C UNK A 124 1.86 -11.63 0.07
N UNK A 125 2.31 -10.59 0.88
CA UNK A 125 3.55 -10.55 1.57
C UNK A 125 3.52 -11.31 2.88
N UNK A 126 2.40 -11.65 3.37
CA UNK A 126 2.18 -12.42 4.54
C UNK A 126 2.69 -13.85 4.44
N UNK A 127 2.88 -14.36 3.35
CA UNK A 127 3.36 -15.68 3.10
C UNK A 127 4.85 -15.72 2.79
N UNK A 128 5.36 -14.72 2.51
CA UNK A 128 6.72 -14.60 2.04
C UNK A 128 7.77 -14.86 3.11
N UNK A 129 7.50 -14.78 4.36
CA UNK A 129 8.40 -15.12 5.42
C UNK A 129 7.97 -16.39 6.15
N UNK A 130 7.48 -17.30 5.60
CA UNK A 130 6.90 -18.52 5.99
C UNK A 130 7.63 -19.32 7.04
N UNK A 131 7.49 -19.12 8.22
CA UNK A 131 7.82 -19.82 9.45
C UNK A 131 6.57 -19.97 10.26
N UNK A 132 6.53 -20.31 11.55
CA UNK A 132 5.46 -20.57 12.41
C UNK A 132 4.37 -19.51 12.45
N UNK A 133 4.59 -18.30 12.46
CA UNK A 133 3.67 -17.18 12.51
C UNK A 133 3.06 -16.88 11.17
N UNK A 134 3.73 -16.94 10.23
CA UNK A 134 3.28 -16.68 8.90
C UNK A 134 2.52 -17.87 8.32
N UNK A 135 2.83 -18.92 8.51
CA UNK A 135 2.07 -20.08 8.13
C UNK A 135 0.78 -20.23 8.83
N UNK A 136 0.72 -19.78 9.94
CA UNK A 136 -0.45 -19.66 10.69
C UNK A 136 -1.27 -18.50 10.25
N GLY A 137 -0.72 -17.43 9.97
CA GLY A 137 -1.34 -16.26 9.38
C GLY A 137 -1.94 -16.55 8.03
N ALA A 138 -1.17 -17.16 7.18
CA ALA A 138 -1.69 -17.50 5.85
C ALA A 138 -2.89 -18.45 5.95
N THR A 139 -2.84 -19.35 6.88
CA THR A 139 -3.97 -20.29 7.05
C THR A 139 -5.24 -19.55 7.46
N VAL A 140 -5.11 -18.60 8.36
CA VAL A 140 -6.28 -17.81 8.77
C VAL A 140 -6.86 -17.04 7.59
N ILE A 141 -5.99 -16.38 6.83
CA ILE A 141 -6.44 -15.54 5.73
C ILE A 141 -7.14 -16.38 4.66
N THR A 142 -6.53 -17.51 4.29
CA THR A 142 -7.15 -18.35 3.26
C THR A 142 -8.44 -19.00 3.74
N ASN A 143 -8.53 -19.28 5.04
CA ASN A 143 -9.74 -19.90 5.60
C ASN A 143 -10.92 -18.93 5.69
N LEU A 144 -10.70 -17.65 5.51
CA LEU A 144 -11.83 -16.71 5.39
C LEU A 144 -12.71 -17.05 4.20
N LEU A 145 -12.16 -17.75 3.20
CA LEU A 145 -12.91 -18.17 2.02
C LEU A 145 -13.45 -19.60 2.14
N SER A 146 -13.48 -20.15 3.35
CA SER A 146 -13.79 -21.56 3.53
C SER A 146 -15.22 -21.94 3.20
N SER A 147 -16.15 -20.97 3.08
CA SER A 147 -17.50 -21.28 2.62
C SER A 147 -17.53 -21.70 1.15
N ILE A 148 -16.43 -21.48 0.42
CA ILE A 148 -16.25 -21.97 -0.94
C ILE A 148 -14.99 -22.84 -0.93
N PRO A 149 -15.10 -24.13 -0.56
CA PRO A 149 -13.90 -24.94 -0.35
C PRO A 149 -13.04 -25.10 -1.60
N LEU A 150 -13.66 -25.19 -2.78
CA LEU A 150 -12.88 -25.31 -4.00
C LEU A 150 -12.03 -24.08 -4.26
N LEU A 151 -12.51 -22.91 -3.87
CA LEU A 151 -11.73 -21.69 -4.01
C LEU A 151 -10.49 -21.71 -3.11
N VAL A 152 -10.64 -22.21 -1.89
CA VAL A 152 -9.51 -22.31 -0.98
C VAL A 152 -8.46 -23.28 -1.54
N VAL A 153 -8.91 -24.42 -2.05
CA VAL A 153 -7.97 -25.42 -2.63
C VAL A 153 -7.27 -24.83 -3.84
N TRP A 154 -8.01 -24.11 -4.69
CA TRP A 154 -7.41 -23.50 -5.86
C TRP A 154 -6.40 -22.43 -5.49
N LEU A 155 -6.74 -21.60 -4.51
CA LEU A 155 -5.86 -20.50 -4.10
C LEU A 155 -4.58 -21.04 -3.44
N CYS A 156 -4.71 -22.05 -2.59
CA CYS A 156 -3.56 -22.61 -1.91
C CYS A 156 -2.72 -23.52 -2.79
N GLY A 157 -3.32 -24.08 -3.83
CA GLY A 157 -2.65 -25.09 -4.65
C GLY A 157 -2.60 -26.44 -3.99
N GLY A 158 -3.51 -26.71 -3.05
CA GLY A 158 -3.58 -27.94 -2.29
C GLY A 158 -4.56 -27.77 -1.14
N TYR A 159 -4.66 -28.76 -0.30
CA TYR A 159 -5.61 -28.71 0.80
C TYR A 159 -5.15 -27.84 1.96
N THR A 160 -3.85 -27.56 2.03
CA THR A 160 -3.29 -26.72 3.09
C THR A 160 -2.30 -25.74 2.50
N VAL A 161 -1.92 -24.74 3.29
CA VAL A 161 -0.86 -23.82 2.93
C VAL A 161 0.46 -24.60 2.86
N SER A 162 1.12 -24.55 1.72
CA SER A 162 2.34 -25.32 1.50
C SER A 162 3.18 -24.63 0.43
N ASP A 163 4.10 -25.38 -0.17
CA ASP A 163 5.03 -24.82 -1.13
C ASP A 163 4.35 -24.14 -2.32
N PRO A 164 3.34 -24.75 -2.96
CA PRO A 164 2.67 -24.04 -4.06
C PRO A 164 2.01 -22.75 -3.60
N THR A 165 1.57 -22.67 -2.36
CA THR A 165 0.96 -21.45 -1.87
C THR A 165 1.97 -20.31 -1.80
N ILE A 166 3.14 -20.56 -1.23
CA ILE A 166 4.15 -19.51 -1.08
C ILE A 166 4.65 -19.06 -2.45
N LYS A 167 4.75 -19.98 -3.39
CA LYS A 167 5.22 -19.61 -4.73
C LYS A 167 4.24 -18.68 -5.45
N ARG A 168 2.96 -19.02 -5.43
CA ARG A 168 1.99 -18.15 -6.11
C ARG A 168 1.78 -16.83 -5.38
N PHE A 169 1.90 -16.83 -4.06
CA PHE A 169 1.81 -15.58 -3.30
C PHE A 169 2.99 -14.67 -3.61
N PHE A 170 4.18 -15.26 -3.76
CA PHE A 170 5.33 -14.46 -4.14
C PHE A 170 5.16 -13.85 -5.53
N VAL A 171 4.66 -14.63 -6.48
CA VAL A 171 4.43 -14.10 -7.82
C VAL A 171 3.45 -12.94 -7.78
N LEU A 172 2.36 -13.08 -7.02
CA LEU A 172 1.37 -12.00 -6.91
C LEU A 172 1.97 -10.77 -6.23
N HIS A 173 2.72 -10.97 -5.16
CA HIS A 173 3.35 -9.85 -4.48
C HIS A 173 4.32 -9.11 -5.40
N PHE A 174 5.03 -9.83 -6.25
CA PHE A 174 5.97 -9.22 -7.17
C PHE A 174 5.27 -8.45 -8.28
N ILE A 175 4.18 -9.01 -8.81
CA ILE A 175 3.53 -8.44 -9.99
C ILE A 175 2.56 -7.31 -9.65
N LEU A 176 1.81 -7.42 -8.56
CA LEU A 176 0.78 -6.43 -8.25
C LEU A 176 1.32 -4.99 -8.16
N PRO A 177 2.52 -4.72 -7.62
CA PRO A 177 3.01 -3.35 -7.64
C PRO A 177 3.14 -2.75 -9.03
N PHE A 178 3.47 -3.56 -10.04
CA PHE A 178 3.57 -3.03 -11.39
C PHE A 178 2.21 -2.72 -11.98
N VAL A 179 1.20 -3.53 -11.65
CA VAL A 179 -0.18 -3.19 -12.00
C VAL A 179 -0.60 -1.90 -11.31
N ALA A 180 -0.26 -1.77 -10.02
CA ALA A 180 -0.58 -0.56 -9.28
C ALA A 180 0.11 0.67 -9.87
N LEU A 181 1.34 0.51 -10.37
CA LEU A 181 2.03 1.62 -10.99
C LEU A 181 1.27 2.16 -12.20
N CYS A 182 0.71 1.26 -13.02
CA CYS A 182 -0.13 1.68 -14.14
C CYS A 182 -1.35 2.46 -13.64
N ILE A 183 -1.98 2.00 -12.57
CA ILE A 183 -3.15 2.70 -12.03
C ILE A 183 -2.75 4.05 -11.44
N VAL A 184 -1.55 4.17 -10.87
CA VAL A 184 -1.08 5.46 -10.37
C VAL A 184 -0.99 6.48 -11.51
N PHE A 185 -0.48 6.08 -12.67
CA PHE A 185 -0.43 6.99 -13.80
C PHE A 185 -1.82 7.41 -14.25
N ILE A 186 -2.78 6.49 -14.25
CA ILE A 186 -4.16 6.84 -14.57
C ILE A 186 -4.74 7.81 -13.53
N HIS A 187 -4.43 7.57 -12.26
CA HIS A 187 -4.88 8.44 -11.18
C HIS A 187 -4.39 9.86 -11.36
N ILE A 188 -3.12 10.02 -11.68
CA ILE A 188 -2.53 11.34 -11.92
C ILE A 188 -3.11 11.98 -13.17
N PHE A 189 -3.37 11.18 -14.20
CA PHE A 189 -4.02 11.69 -15.41
C PHE A 189 -5.37 12.29 -15.09
N PHE A 190 -6.18 11.62 -14.30
CA PHE A 190 -7.48 12.17 -13.91
C PHE A 190 -7.33 13.43 -13.09
N LEU A 191 -6.33 13.49 -12.23
CA LEU A 191 -6.09 14.72 -11.48
C LEU A 191 -5.75 15.87 -12.40
N HIS A 192 -4.90 15.62 -13.40
CA HIS A 192 -4.50 16.69 -14.33
C HIS A 192 -5.66 17.17 -15.19
N LEU A 193 -6.66 16.33 -15.46
CA LEU A 193 -7.80 16.76 -16.25
C LEU A 193 -8.60 17.86 -15.55
N HIS A 194 -8.74 17.78 -14.23
CA HIS A 194 -9.65 18.64 -13.48
C HIS A 194 -8.96 19.55 -12.50
N GLY A 195 -7.68 19.36 -12.26
CA GLY A 195 -6.95 20.14 -11.27
C GLY A 195 -7.21 19.69 -9.86
N SER A 196 -6.45 20.25 -8.95
CA SER A 196 -6.46 19.90 -7.55
C SER A 196 -7.54 20.65 -6.80
N THR A 197 -8.03 20.06 -5.70
CA THR A 197 -8.85 20.80 -4.75
C THR A 197 -7.96 21.71 -3.89
N ASN A 198 -8.57 22.42 -2.96
CA ASN A 198 -7.85 23.28 -2.04
C ASN A 198 -8.56 23.25 -0.68
N PRO A 199 -7.94 23.83 0.37
CA PRO A 199 -8.53 23.72 1.71
C PRO A 199 -9.90 24.37 1.87
N LEU A 200 -10.25 25.32 1.03
CA LEU A 200 -11.54 26.01 1.15
C LEU A 200 -12.68 25.22 0.53
N GLY A 201 -12.37 24.23 -0.33
CA GLY A 201 -13.39 23.35 -0.86
C GLY A 201 -14.16 23.88 -2.06
N TYR A 202 -13.74 24.97 -2.66
CA TYR A 202 -14.35 25.46 -3.88
C TYR A 202 -13.28 26.00 -4.82
N ASP A 203 -13.66 26.17 -6.07
CA ASP A 203 -12.72 26.61 -7.10
C ASP A 203 -12.13 27.96 -6.76
N THR A 204 -10.87 28.13 -7.10
CA THR A 204 -10.20 29.40 -6.99
C THR A 204 -9.64 29.77 -8.35
N ALA A 205 -9.73 31.05 -8.65
CA ALA A 205 -9.12 31.58 -9.87
C ALA A 205 -7.62 31.82 -9.68
N PHE A 206 -7.16 31.89 -8.44
CA PHE A 206 -5.75 32.17 -8.18
C PHE A 206 -4.96 30.87 -8.29
N LYS A 207 -4.15 30.79 -9.33
CA LYS A 207 -3.27 29.65 -9.56
C LYS A 207 -1.86 30.18 -9.73
N ILE A 208 -0.91 29.37 -9.27
CA ILE A 208 0.50 29.68 -9.43
C ILE A 208 1.18 28.47 -10.09
N PRO A 209 2.33 28.66 -10.73
CA PRO A 209 3.03 27.53 -11.33
C PRO A 209 3.51 26.55 -10.26
N PHE A 210 3.51 25.28 -10.62
CA PHE A 210 4.03 24.28 -9.71
C PHE A 210 5.49 24.55 -9.33
N TYR A 211 6.29 24.90 -10.30
CA TYR A 211 7.72 25.16 -10.05
C TYR A 211 7.97 26.67 -10.04
N PRO A 212 8.67 27.18 -9.03
CA PRO A 212 9.25 26.45 -7.90
C PRO A 212 8.35 26.40 -6.67
N ASN A 213 7.19 26.99 -6.72
CA ASN A 213 6.41 27.31 -5.51
C ASN A 213 5.99 26.07 -4.76
N LEU A 214 5.31 25.15 -5.43
CA LEU A 214 4.76 23.98 -4.76
C LEU A 214 5.77 22.83 -4.72
N LEU A 215 6.76 22.87 -5.58
CA LEU A 215 7.85 21.90 -5.46
C LEU A 215 8.60 22.08 -4.15
N THR A 216 8.78 23.33 -3.69
CA THR A 216 9.45 23.53 -2.38
C THR A 216 8.64 22.92 -1.25
N LEU A 217 7.32 22.97 -1.33
CA LEU A 217 6.48 22.35 -0.33
C LEU A 217 6.65 20.83 -0.35
N ASP A 218 6.70 20.24 -1.54
CA ASP A 218 6.93 18.80 -1.68
C ASP A 218 8.31 18.39 -1.15
N VAL A 219 9.33 19.19 -1.40
CA VAL A 219 10.67 18.90 -0.92
C VAL A 219 10.72 18.91 0.61
N LYS A 220 10.05 19.85 1.23
CA LYS A 220 9.97 19.89 2.69
C LYS A 220 9.30 18.63 3.23
N GLY A 221 8.20 18.20 2.62
CA GLY A 221 7.53 16.97 3.02
C GLY A 221 8.42 15.77 2.85
N PHE A 222 9.14 15.70 1.75
CA PHE A 222 10.06 14.62 1.51
C PHE A 222 11.16 14.57 2.57
N ASN A 223 11.74 15.72 2.93
CA ASN A 223 12.78 15.73 3.95
C ASN A 223 12.28 15.17 5.27
N ASN A 224 11.07 15.55 5.68
CA ASN A 224 10.53 15.06 6.94
C ASN A 224 10.28 13.56 6.91
N ILE A 225 9.69 13.07 5.84
CA ILE A 225 9.39 11.64 5.73
C ILE A 225 10.67 10.83 5.59
N PHE A 226 11.64 11.35 4.85
CA PHE A 226 12.88 10.62 4.62
C PHE A 226 13.69 10.47 5.91
N ILE A 227 13.66 11.49 6.78
CA ILE A 227 14.32 11.39 8.07
C ILE A 227 13.68 10.26 8.89
N LEU A 228 12.36 10.20 8.96
CA LEU A 228 11.68 9.14 9.66
C LEU A 228 12.01 7.77 9.06
N PHE A 229 12.02 7.69 7.74
CA PHE A 229 12.32 6.46 7.02
C PHE A 229 13.71 5.95 7.35
N ILE A 230 14.70 6.84 7.34
CA ILE A 230 16.09 6.47 7.61
C ILE A 230 16.25 6.04 9.06
N ILE A 231 15.68 6.79 10.00
CA ILE A 231 15.82 6.48 11.42
C ILE A 231 15.21 5.10 11.72
N GLN A 232 14.01 4.86 11.22
CA GLN A 232 13.37 3.57 11.47
C GLN A 232 14.12 2.42 10.77
N SER A 233 14.59 2.65 9.55
CA SER A 233 15.27 1.59 8.80
C SER A 233 16.59 1.19 9.45
N ILE A 234 17.31 2.16 10.00
CA ILE A 234 18.62 1.87 10.59
C ILE A 234 18.48 1.37 12.03
N PHE A 235 17.65 2.03 12.84
CA PHE A 235 17.60 1.75 14.27
C PHE A 235 16.47 0.83 14.71
N GLY A 236 15.45 0.64 13.86
CA GLY A 236 14.36 -0.27 14.19
C GLY A 236 13.64 0.08 15.47
N ILE A 237 13.31 1.37 15.63
CA ILE A 237 12.70 1.85 16.87
C ILE A 237 11.37 1.16 17.12
N ILE A 238 10.57 0.99 16.08
CA ILE A 238 9.31 0.24 16.16
C ILE A 238 9.57 -1.15 15.61
N PRO A 239 9.37 -2.22 16.39
CA PRO A 239 9.58 -3.58 15.86
C PRO A 239 8.56 -3.90 14.78
N LEU A 240 9.02 -4.36 13.62
CA LEU A 240 8.15 -4.69 12.52
C LEU A 240 8.10 -6.19 12.25
N SER A 241 8.76 -7.00 13.07
CA SER A 241 8.70 -8.45 12.95
C SER A 241 8.26 -9.05 14.27
N HIS A 242 7.79 -10.29 14.18
CA HIS A 242 7.29 -10.99 15.37
C HIS A 242 8.23 -12.15 15.68
N PRO A 243 8.64 -12.29 16.95
CA PRO A 243 9.60 -13.36 17.30
C PRO A 243 9.09 -14.78 17.05
N ASP A 244 7.79 -15.00 17.08
CA ASP A 244 7.24 -16.33 16.84
C ASP A 244 7.52 -16.81 15.43
N ASN A 245 7.83 -15.92 14.50
CA ASN A 245 8.15 -16.36 13.15
C ASN A 245 9.54 -17.00 13.05
N ALA A 246 10.34 -16.91 14.08
CA ALA A 246 11.63 -17.62 14.09
C ALA A 246 11.48 -19.09 14.46
N ILE A 247 10.29 -19.50 14.88
CA ILE A 247 10.03 -20.88 15.27
C ILE A 247 9.66 -21.70 14.04
N ILE A 248 10.15 -22.95 13.98
CA ILE A 248 9.85 -23.84 12.87
C ILE A 248 8.35 -24.12 12.83
N VAL A 249 7.81 -24.20 11.61
CA VAL A 249 6.38 -24.42 11.42
C VAL A 249 5.95 -25.74 12.05
N ASN A 250 4.91 -25.69 12.87
CA ASN A 250 4.25 -26.85 13.42
C ASN A 250 2.75 -26.63 13.24
N THR A 251 2.15 -27.39 12.33
CA THR A 251 0.75 -27.19 11.99
C THR A 251 -0.21 -27.57 13.11
N TYR A 252 0.26 -28.31 14.12
CA TYR A 252 -0.58 -28.72 15.25
C TYR A 252 -0.59 -27.71 16.39
N VAL A 253 0.28 -26.71 16.35
CA VAL A 253 0.40 -25.71 17.42
C VAL A 253 0.18 -24.34 16.82
N THR A 254 -0.92 -23.68 17.22
CA THR A 254 -1.22 -22.34 16.79
C THR A 254 -0.51 -21.33 17.72
N PRO A 255 0.14 -20.31 17.18
CA PRO A 255 0.70 -19.27 18.05
C PRO A 255 -0.38 -18.65 18.93
N ILE A 256 0.03 -18.20 20.12
CA ILE A 256 -0.90 -17.63 21.09
C ILE A 256 -1.62 -16.42 20.49
N GLN A 257 -0.88 -15.59 19.79
CA GLN A 257 -1.48 -14.43 19.13
C GLN A 257 -1.04 -14.39 17.67
N ILE A 258 -2.01 -14.27 16.78
CA ILE A 258 -1.76 -14.01 15.36
C ILE A 258 -2.30 -12.62 15.08
N VAL A 259 -1.42 -11.64 15.03
CA VAL A 259 -1.80 -10.24 14.88
C VAL A 259 -1.30 -9.75 13.52
N PRO A 260 -2.17 -9.15 12.71
CA PRO A 260 -1.72 -8.60 11.43
C PRO A 260 -0.92 -7.33 11.63
N GLU A 261 -0.35 -6.83 10.53
CA GLU A 261 0.30 -5.54 10.55
C GLU A 261 -0.69 -4.44 10.94
N TRP A 262 -0.15 -3.35 11.49
CA TRP A 262 -1.01 -2.29 12.04
C TRP A 262 -2.00 -1.73 11.02
N TYR A 263 -1.61 -1.69 9.76
CA TYR A 263 -2.46 -1.08 8.74
C TYR A 263 -3.64 -1.96 8.37
N PHE A 264 -3.65 -3.21 8.78
CA PHE A 264 -4.80 -4.09 8.59
C PHE A 264 -5.67 -4.22 9.84
N LEU A 265 -5.30 -3.57 10.94
CA LEU A 265 -6.04 -3.73 12.19
C LEU A 265 -7.52 -3.33 12.10
N PRO A 266 -7.90 -2.27 11.36
CA PRO A 266 -9.34 -1.99 11.27
C PRO A 266 -10.14 -3.14 10.67
N PHE A 267 -9.59 -3.81 9.67
CA PHE A 267 -10.28 -4.95 9.06
C PHE A 267 -10.26 -6.16 9.99
N TYR A 268 -9.16 -6.34 10.68
CA TYR A 268 -9.05 -7.42 11.67
C TYR A 268 -10.07 -7.24 12.79
N ALA A 269 -10.27 -6.02 13.24
CA ALA A 269 -11.27 -5.76 14.28
C ALA A 269 -12.66 -6.16 13.82
N ILE A 270 -13.02 -5.85 12.57
CA ILE A 270 -14.31 -6.26 12.03
C ILE A 270 -14.43 -7.79 12.03
N LEU A 271 -13.38 -8.47 11.57
CA LEU A 271 -13.42 -9.92 11.52
C LEU A 271 -13.52 -10.55 12.90
N LYS A 272 -12.91 -9.93 13.91
CA LYS A 272 -12.97 -10.47 15.27
C LYS A 272 -14.33 -10.28 15.92
N THR A 273 -15.01 -9.19 15.61
CA THR A 273 -16.28 -8.89 16.27
C THR A 273 -17.48 -9.62 15.66
N ILE A 274 -17.37 -10.07 14.41
CA ILE A 274 -18.48 -10.76 13.74
C ILE A 274 -18.28 -12.26 13.94
N PRO A 275 -19.29 -12.97 14.50
CA PRO A 275 -19.10 -14.40 14.79
C PRO A 275 -18.89 -15.29 13.57
N SER A 276 -19.55 -14.97 12.45
CA SER A 276 -19.43 -15.77 11.24
C SER A 276 -18.25 -15.30 10.40
N LYS A 277 -17.41 -16.25 9.97
CA LYS A 277 -16.30 -15.90 9.08
C LYS A 277 -16.78 -15.28 7.78
N THR A 278 -17.80 -15.87 7.19
CA THR A 278 -18.32 -15.38 5.91
C THR A 278 -18.93 -14.00 6.08
N ALA A 279 -19.73 -13.79 7.14
CA ALA A 279 -20.33 -12.48 7.37
C ALA A 279 -19.26 -11.43 7.64
N GLY A 280 -18.22 -11.78 8.39
CA GLY A 280 -17.12 -10.85 8.65
C GLY A 280 -16.43 -10.42 7.37
N LEU A 281 -16.13 -11.39 6.50
CA LEU A 281 -15.52 -11.08 5.22
C LEU A 281 -16.40 -10.19 4.36
N LEU A 282 -17.70 -10.49 4.32
CA LEU A 282 -18.63 -9.67 3.54
C LEU A 282 -18.70 -8.24 4.07
N ILE A 283 -18.63 -8.06 5.39
CA ILE A 283 -18.65 -6.73 5.97
C ILE A 283 -17.37 -5.97 5.62
N VAL A 284 -16.22 -6.64 5.65
CA VAL A 284 -14.97 -6.00 5.23
C VAL A 284 -15.05 -5.56 3.77
N LEU A 285 -15.51 -6.44 2.89
CA LEU A 285 -15.65 -6.08 1.48
C LEU A 285 -16.68 -4.97 1.30
N GLY A 286 -17.75 -5.00 2.08
CA GLY A 286 -18.77 -3.95 2.02
C GLY A 286 -18.23 -2.61 2.50
N SER A 287 -17.36 -2.60 3.50
CA SER A 287 -16.79 -1.34 3.96
C SER A 287 -15.88 -0.71 2.90
N LEU A 288 -15.16 -1.53 2.15
CA LEU A 288 -14.38 -1.02 1.03
C LEU A 288 -15.28 -0.54 -0.10
N GLN A 289 -16.34 -1.29 -0.38
CA GLN A 289 -17.28 -0.90 -1.42
C GLN A 289 -18.00 0.40 -1.08
N LEU A 290 -18.26 0.62 0.21
CA LEU A 290 -18.90 1.86 0.64
C LEU A 290 -18.09 3.08 0.22
N LEU A 291 -16.78 2.99 0.31
CA LEU A 291 -15.91 4.10 -0.13
C LEU A 291 -16.11 4.40 -1.62
N PHE A 292 -16.26 3.36 -2.45
CA PHE A 292 -16.57 3.58 -3.87
C PHE A 292 -17.94 4.22 -4.05
N LEU A 293 -18.91 3.79 -3.28
CA LEU A 293 -20.28 4.33 -3.40
C LEU A 293 -20.36 5.80 -3.01
N LEU A 294 -19.43 6.28 -2.18
CA LEU A 294 -19.43 7.69 -1.82
C LEU A 294 -19.24 8.60 -3.04
N ALA A 295 -18.65 8.10 -4.12
CA ALA A 295 -18.49 8.88 -5.34
C ALA A 295 -19.82 9.23 -5.98
N GLU A 296 -20.88 8.48 -5.66
CA GLU A 296 -22.21 8.74 -6.18
C GLU A 296 -23.06 9.63 -5.29
N GLN A 297 -22.55 9.96 -4.10
CA GLN A 297 -23.37 10.68 -3.13
C GLN A 297 -23.63 12.12 -3.59
N ARG A 298 -24.85 12.56 -3.35
CA ARG A 298 -25.25 13.94 -3.61
C ARG A 298 -25.83 14.52 -2.34
N SER A 299 -25.57 15.78 -2.10
CA SER A 299 -26.13 16.48 -0.96
C SER A 299 -27.28 17.36 -1.42
N LEU A 300 -28.38 17.34 -0.68
CA LEU A 300 -29.53 18.19 -0.98
C LEU A 300 -29.34 19.60 -0.41
N THR A 301 -28.41 19.79 0.51
CA THR A 301 -28.27 21.04 1.23
C THR A 301 -27.06 21.87 0.82
N THR A 302 -26.06 21.24 0.21
CA THR A 302 -24.88 22.00 -0.18
C THR A 302 -24.98 22.52 -1.59
N ILE A 303 -24.23 23.51 -1.84
CA ILE A 303 -24.24 24.18 -3.13
C ILE A 303 -23.02 23.76 -3.92
#